data_e219ee032e12aee278f37cc177aecf72
#
_entry.id   e219ee032e12aee278f37cc177aecf72
#
_cell.length_a   1.000
_cell.length_b   1.000
_cell.length_c   1.000
_cell.angle_alpha   90.00
_cell.angle_beta   90.00
_cell.angle_gamma   90.00
#
_symmetry.space_group_name_H-M   'P 1'
#
loop_
_entity.id
_entity.type
_entity.pdbx_description
1 polymer ?
#
loop_
_entity_poly.entity_id
_entity_poly.type
_entity_poly.pdbx_seq_one_letter_code
_entity_poly.pdbx_strand_id
1 'polypeptide(L)'
;METSLFFKTFVVFGSQLGLLFGACYYFIFEARKSVLAGEKFLGETFEAKYNKKGELDLFSPEQEKVHEKIKNLQLEIKELYKVKGPIREFRENEKERVKKVGELENKIQEEALNGPLVGLQLALTVPWFLTLLLTVFLSFSEISIWIKMLSLTAATAMFAPLLGIILINMDENDGLRMIKLTVLLTFVTAIVGMYSGIDFSALGYILIIPLGILVTWNFLSIFYNFSSWKKRAMGFFGAITFIFYLLFDFNRLQQQSDAGVNNWNTAFEIGFSIYLDVINLLLELLEAMG
;
A
#
# COMPACT_ATOMS: atom_id res chain seq x y z
N MET A 1 37.11 -7.07 -11.31
CA MET A 1 36.56 -6.98 -9.92
C MET A 1 35.21 -7.63 -9.93
N GLU A 2 35.01 -8.67 -9.12
CA GLU A 2 33.66 -9.19 -8.93
C GLU A 2 32.84 -8.20 -8.07
N THR A 3 31.62 -7.94 -8.50
CA THR A 3 30.70 -7.07 -7.75
C THR A 3 30.25 -7.80 -6.47
N SER A 4 30.22 -7.12 -5.32
CA SER A 4 29.82 -7.71 -4.02
C SER A 4 28.33 -8.06 -4.00
N LEU A 5 27.94 -8.94 -3.07
CA LEU A 5 26.53 -9.30 -2.85
C LEU A 5 25.69 -8.03 -2.54
N PHE A 6 26.23 -7.12 -1.72
CA PHE A 6 25.60 -5.83 -1.44
C PHE A 6 25.25 -5.07 -2.71
N PHE A 7 26.24 -4.88 -3.60
CA PHE A 7 26.02 -4.16 -4.86
C PHE A 7 24.91 -4.81 -5.69
N LYS A 8 24.94 -6.14 -5.84
CA LYS A 8 23.94 -6.89 -6.62
C LYS A 8 22.53 -6.72 -6.01
N THR A 9 22.41 -6.85 -4.68
CA THR A 9 21.15 -6.68 -3.96
C THR A 9 20.63 -5.25 -4.10
N PHE A 10 21.50 -4.23 -3.91
CA PHE A 10 21.12 -2.84 -4.08
C PHE A 10 20.72 -2.50 -5.53
N VAL A 11 21.32 -3.13 -6.52
CA VAL A 11 20.89 -3.00 -7.93
C VAL A 11 19.47 -3.55 -8.08
N VAL A 12 19.15 -4.70 -7.48
CA VAL A 12 17.81 -5.30 -7.58
C VAL A 12 16.76 -4.38 -6.97
N PHE A 13 16.77 -4.15 -5.67
CA PHE A 13 15.68 -3.40 -5.04
C PHE A 13 15.76 -1.90 -5.30
N GLY A 14 16.97 -1.32 -5.35
CA GLY A 14 17.16 0.12 -5.55
C GLY A 14 16.72 0.59 -6.93
N SER A 15 16.97 -0.20 -7.99
CA SER A 15 16.46 0.13 -9.33
C SER A 15 14.93 0.09 -9.38
N GLN A 16 14.30 -0.86 -8.72
CA GLN A 16 12.84 -1.00 -8.68
C GLN A 16 12.19 0.11 -7.84
N LEU A 17 12.73 0.44 -6.68
CA LEU A 17 12.24 1.57 -5.88
C LEU A 17 12.44 2.92 -6.60
N GLY A 18 13.58 3.09 -7.28
CA GLY A 18 13.83 4.26 -8.11
C GLY A 18 12.82 4.40 -9.25
N LEU A 19 12.50 3.30 -9.93
CA LEU A 19 11.46 3.25 -10.95
C LEU A 19 10.08 3.58 -10.36
N LEU A 20 9.71 2.91 -9.26
CA LEU A 20 8.41 3.09 -8.62
C LEU A 20 8.18 4.52 -8.14
N PHE A 21 9.08 5.04 -7.31
CA PHE A 21 8.92 6.38 -6.73
C PHE A 21 9.12 7.49 -7.76
N GLY A 22 10.04 7.29 -8.70
CA GLY A 22 10.23 8.22 -9.83
C GLY A 22 8.98 8.30 -10.71
N ALA A 23 8.38 7.17 -11.04
CA ALA A 23 7.14 7.11 -11.82
C ALA A 23 5.95 7.71 -11.04
N CYS A 24 5.82 7.45 -9.74
CA CYS A 24 4.79 8.08 -8.90
C CYS A 24 4.93 9.60 -8.86
N TYR A 25 6.15 10.10 -8.68
CA TYR A 25 6.43 11.53 -8.69
C TYR A 25 6.07 12.16 -10.04
N TYR A 26 6.48 11.53 -11.14
CA TYR A 26 6.13 11.97 -12.49
C TYR A 26 4.62 11.98 -12.72
N PHE A 27 3.91 10.96 -12.24
CA PHE A 27 2.46 10.85 -12.35
C PHE A 27 1.73 12.00 -11.62
N ILE A 28 2.14 12.32 -10.39
CA ILE A 28 1.61 13.46 -9.63
C ILE A 28 1.96 14.79 -10.32
N PHE A 29 3.16 14.91 -10.88
CA PHE A 29 3.58 16.10 -11.60
C PHE A 29 2.71 16.34 -12.84
N GLU A 30 2.44 15.33 -13.67
CA GLU A 30 1.56 15.44 -14.83
C GLU A 30 0.10 15.74 -14.43
N ALA A 31 -0.39 15.16 -13.33
CA ALA A 31 -1.71 15.50 -12.79
C ALA A 31 -1.80 17.00 -12.40
N ARG A 32 -0.79 17.52 -11.71
CA ARG A 32 -0.73 18.96 -11.35
C ARG A 32 -0.64 19.86 -12.57
N LYS A 33 0.12 19.47 -13.58
CA LYS A 33 0.25 20.20 -14.82
C LYS A 33 -1.06 20.26 -15.60
N SER A 34 -1.82 19.16 -15.66
CA SER A 34 -3.14 19.13 -16.32
C SER A 34 -4.14 20.08 -15.65
N VAL A 35 -4.12 20.18 -14.31
CA VAL A 35 -4.96 21.17 -13.59
C VAL A 35 -4.62 22.60 -13.97
N LEU A 36 -3.33 22.92 -14.04
CA LEU A 36 -2.88 24.27 -14.45
C LEU A 36 -3.24 24.60 -15.91
N ALA A 37 -3.31 23.58 -16.78
CA ALA A 37 -3.71 23.71 -18.17
C ALA A 37 -5.24 23.69 -18.36
N GLY A 38 -6.03 23.35 -17.34
CA GLY A 38 -7.48 23.15 -17.45
C GLY A 38 -7.85 21.89 -18.26
N GLU A 39 -6.96 20.91 -18.32
CA GLU A 39 -7.11 19.67 -19.06
C GLU A 39 -7.54 18.52 -18.14
N LYS A 40 -8.13 17.47 -18.74
CA LYS A 40 -8.44 16.25 -18.01
C LYS A 40 -7.19 15.39 -17.84
N PHE A 41 -7.01 14.81 -16.66
CA PHE A 41 -6.00 13.80 -16.39
C PHE A 41 -6.67 12.43 -16.21
N LEU A 42 -6.28 11.45 -17.02
CA LEU A 42 -6.91 10.10 -17.05
C LEU A 42 -8.44 10.12 -17.26
N GLY A 43 -8.95 11.12 -17.98
CA GLY A 43 -10.38 11.26 -18.23
C GLY A 43 -11.14 12.03 -17.14
N GLU A 44 -10.51 12.32 -15.99
CA GLU A 44 -11.09 13.05 -14.86
C GLU A 44 -10.65 14.52 -14.84
N THR A 45 -11.52 15.37 -14.31
CA THR A 45 -11.21 16.78 -14.05
C THR A 45 -10.76 16.91 -12.60
N PHE A 46 -9.52 17.34 -12.39
CA PHE A 46 -9.00 17.67 -11.07
C PHE A 46 -9.06 19.18 -10.87
N GLU A 47 -9.26 19.57 -9.62
CA GLU A 47 -9.17 20.94 -9.17
C GLU A 47 -8.08 21.07 -8.11
N ALA A 48 -7.57 22.26 -7.92
CA ALA A 48 -6.55 22.55 -6.92
C ALA A 48 -7.15 23.31 -5.75
N LYS A 49 -6.90 22.83 -4.52
CA LYS A 49 -7.38 23.44 -3.28
C LYS A 49 -6.22 23.57 -2.30
N TYR A 50 -6.15 24.69 -1.60
CA TYR A 50 -5.17 24.84 -0.54
C TYR A 50 -5.61 24.09 0.72
N ASN A 51 -4.74 23.20 1.20
CA ASN A 51 -4.96 22.49 2.45
C ASN A 51 -4.75 23.42 3.67
N LYS A 52 -5.02 22.90 4.87
CA LYS A 52 -4.85 23.65 6.14
C LYS A 52 -3.39 24.07 6.40
N LYS A 53 -2.43 23.46 5.70
CA LYS A 53 -1.00 23.77 5.80
C LYS A 53 -0.55 24.80 4.74
N GLY A 54 -1.47 25.27 3.90
CA GLY A 54 -1.19 26.21 2.81
C GLY A 54 -0.53 25.58 1.58
N GLU A 55 -0.58 24.26 1.45
CA GLU A 55 -0.06 23.54 0.29
C GLU A 55 -1.18 23.30 -0.72
N LEU A 56 -0.83 23.27 -2.00
CA LEU A 56 -1.77 23.00 -3.07
C LEU A 56 -1.99 21.50 -3.17
N ASP A 57 -3.22 21.05 -2.93
CA ASP A 57 -3.65 19.66 -3.07
C ASP A 57 -4.57 19.51 -4.26
N LEU A 58 -4.47 18.37 -4.95
CA LEU A 58 -5.38 17.97 -6.00
C LEU A 58 -6.59 17.27 -5.40
N PHE A 59 -7.76 17.52 -5.95
CA PHE A 59 -8.96 16.76 -5.62
C PHE A 59 -9.85 16.59 -6.85
N SER A 60 -10.58 15.50 -6.92
CA SER A 60 -11.63 15.29 -7.91
C SER A 60 -12.98 15.70 -7.31
N PRO A 61 -13.69 16.70 -7.87
CA PRO A 61 -15.02 17.08 -7.41
C PRO A 61 -16.03 15.92 -7.48
N GLU A 62 -15.86 15.00 -8.42
CA GLU A 62 -16.71 13.82 -8.54
C GLU A 62 -16.45 12.82 -7.42
N GLN A 63 -15.19 12.63 -7.05
CA GLN A 63 -14.82 11.77 -5.92
C GLN A 63 -15.27 12.36 -4.59
N GLU A 64 -15.20 13.68 -4.41
CA GLU A 64 -15.73 14.36 -3.21
C GLU A 64 -17.25 14.11 -3.06
N LYS A 65 -18.02 14.19 -4.16
CA LYS A 65 -19.46 13.86 -4.18
C LYS A 65 -19.73 12.40 -3.79
N VAL A 66 -18.94 11.45 -4.32
CA VAL A 66 -19.07 10.03 -3.97
C VAL A 66 -18.75 9.83 -2.49
N HIS A 67 -17.68 10.44 -1.99
CA HIS A 67 -17.31 10.35 -0.58
C HIS A 67 -18.40 10.95 0.35
N GLU A 68 -19.00 12.07 -0.03
CA GLU A 68 -20.08 12.70 0.72
C GLU A 68 -21.35 11.80 0.76
N LYS A 69 -21.71 11.18 -0.37
CA LYS A 69 -22.81 10.21 -0.42
C LYS A 69 -22.55 9.01 0.50
N ILE A 70 -21.36 8.41 0.42
CA ILE A 70 -20.97 7.27 1.28
C ILE A 70 -21.03 7.69 2.75
N LYS A 71 -20.54 8.85 3.11
CA LYS A 71 -20.59 9.37 4.47
C LYS A 71 -22.02 9.54 4.98
N ASN A 72 -22.93 10.04 4.14
CA ASN A 72 -24.34 10.20 4.50
C ASN A 72 -25.02 8.84 4.70
N LEU A 73 -24.75 7.85 3.86
CA LEU A 73 -25.24 6.47 4.04
C LEU A 73 -24.71 5.83 5.33
N GLN A 74 -23.43 6.05 5.66
CA GLN A 74 -22.86 5.58 6.94
C GLN A 74 -23.49 6.24 8.15
N LEU A 75 -23.84 7.53 8.06
CA LEU A 75 -24.56 8.22 9.14
C LEU A 75 -25.97 7.64 9.32
N GLU A 76 -26.67 7.33 8.21
CA GLU A 76 -27.99 6.68 8.26
C GLU A 76 -27.91 5.29 8.94
N ILE A 77 -26.92 4.48 8.61
CA ILE A 77 -26.66 3.20 9.29
C ILE A 77 -26.43 3.42 10.80
N LYS A 78 -25.60 4.41 11.14
CA LYS A 78 -25.29 4.71 12.55
C LYS A 78 -26.53 5.15 13.35
N GLU A 79 -27.45 5.87 12.71
CA GLU A 79 -28.71 6.25 13.34
C GLU A 79 -29.64 5.05 13.55
N LEU A 80 -29.69 4.11 12.60
CA LEU A 80 -30.45 2.86 12.77
C LEU A 80 -30.00 2.03 13.98
N TYR A 81 -28.71 2.12 14.36
CA TYR A 81 -28.18 1.46 15.57
C TYR A 81 -28.41 2.26 16.86
N LYS A 82 -28.70 3.57 16.79
CA LYS A 82 -28.91 4.41 17.99
C LYS A 82 -30.33 4.33 18.58
N VAL A 83 -31.29 3.76 17.86
CA VAL A 83 -32.70 3.71 18.31
C VAL A 83 -32.81 2.88 19.58
N LYS A 84 -33.10 3.53 20.70
CA LYS A 84 -33.42 2.90 22.01
C LYS A 84 -34.93 2.70 22.10
N GLY A 85 -35.36 1.47 22.20
CA GLY A 85 -36.77 1.10 22.45
C GLY A 85 -36.88 -0.04 23.46
N PRO A 86 -38.09 -0.32 23.99
CA PRO A 86 -38.32 -1.46 24.90
C PRO A 86 -37.97 -2.77 24.19
N ILE A 87 -37.42 -3.73 24.95
CA ILE A 87 -36.84 -4.99 24.44
C ILE A 87 -37.82 -5.80 23.56
N ARG A 88 -39.10 -5.65 23.70
CA ARG A 88 -40.15 -6.36 22.93
C ARG A 88 -40.31 -5.80 21.51
N GLU A 89 -40.31 -4.48 21.34
CA GLU A 89 -40.30 -3.80 20.02
C GLU A 89 -38.95 -3.99 19.30
N PHE A 90 -37.87 -4.20 20.06
CA PHE A 90 -36.54 -4.42 19.53
C PHE A 90 -36.49 -5.71 18.68
N ARG A 91 -37.15 -6.80 19.09
CA ARG A 91 -37.12 -8.08 18.35
C ARG A 91 -37.96 -8.09 17.07
N GLU A 92 -39.11 -7.42 17.05
CA GLU A 92 -39.94 -7.34 15.82
C GLU A 92 -39.31 -6.47 14.76
N ASN A 93 -38.69 -5.34 15.16
CA ASN A 93 -38.03 -4.42 14.25
C ASN A 93 -36.58 -4.84 13.89
N GLU A 94 -35.99 -5.83 14.55
CA GLU A 94 -34.61 -6.25 14.33
C GLU A 94 -34.37 -6.80 12.93
N LYS A 95 -35.28 -7.66 12.45
CA LYS A 95 -35.19 -8.23 11.08
C LYS A 95 -35.29 -7.16 10.00
N GLU A 96 -36.16 -6.18 10.17
CA GLU A 96 -36.32 -5.08 9.23
C GLU A 96 -35.13 -4.13 9.25
N ARG A 97 -34.57 -3.87 10.44
CA ARG A 97 -33.32 -3.08 10.59
C ARG A 97 -32.13 -3.77 9.94
N VAL A 98 -31.93 -5.06 10.20
CA VAL A 98 -30.83 -5.83 9.57
C VAL A 98 -30.95 -5.81 8.06
N LYS A 99 -32.18 -5.98 7.52
CA LYS A 99 -32.44 -5.88 6.09
C LYS A 99 -32.10 -4.49 5.56
N LYS A 100 -32.54 -3.43 6.23
CA LYS A 100 -32.28 -2.04 5.82
C LYS A 100 -30.78 -1.69 5.90
N VAL A 101 -30.08 -2.17 6.92
CA VAL A 101 -28.62 -2.01 7.02
C VAL A 101 -27.93 -2.71 5.87
N GLY A 102 -28.29 -3.94 5.53
CA GLY A 102 -27.73 -4.65 4.38
C GLY A 102 -28.01 -3.95 3.05
N GLU A 103 -29.19 -3.35 2.86
CA GLU A 103 -29.51 -2.54 1.66
C GLU A 103 -28.64 -1.28 1.59
N LEU A 104 -28.37 -0.62 2.72
CA LEU A 104 -27.52 0.57 2.79
C LEU A 104 -26.04 0.21 2.56
N GLU A 105 -25.57 -0.91 3.11
CA GLU A 105 -24.21 -1.41 2.88
C GLU A 105 -23.99 -1.75 1.40
N ASN A 106 -24.97 -2.39 0.74
CA ASN A 106 -24.91 -2.65 -0.70
C ASN A 106 -24.86 -1.34 -1.51
N LYS A 107 -25.64 -0.32 -1.15
CA LYS A 107 -25.56 1.00 -1.79
C LYS A 107 -24.20 1.68 -1.60
N ILE A 108 -23.60 1.56 -0.41
CA ILE A 108 -22.25 2.07 -0.16
C ILE A 108 -21.25 1.38 -1.08
N GLN A 109 -21.35 0.07 -1.24
CA GLN A 109 -20.47 -0.70 -2.11
C GLN A 109 -20.67 -0.33 -3.58
N GLU A 110 -21.92 -0.14 -4.03
CA GLU A 110 -22.25 0.30 -5.38
C GLU A 110 -21.69 1.71 -5.68
N GLU A 111 -21.90 2.68 -4.79
CA GLU A 111 -21.36 4.03 -4.95
C GLU A 111 -19.82 4.03 -4.93
N ALA A 112 -19.19 3.21 -4.10
CA ALA A 112 -17.75 3.08 -4.07
C ALA A 112 -17.19 2.49 -5.38
N LEU A 113 -17.87 1.52 -5.99
CA LEU A 113 -17.47 0.92 -7.27
C LEU A 113 -17.68 1.87 -8.47
N ASN A 114 -18.62 2.81 -8.36
CA ASN A 114 -18.90 3.82 -9.39
C ASN A 114 -18.02 5.08 -9.25
N GLY A 115 -17.09 5.08 -8.31
CA GLY A 115 -16.16 6.19 -8.11
C GLY A 115 -15.24 6.43 -9.32
N PRO A 116 -14.80 7.69 -9.55
CA PRO A 116 -13.86 8.02 -10.59
C PRO A 116 -12.57 7.20 -10.46
N LEU A 117 -11.99 6.82 -11.58
CA LEU A 117 -10.76 6.01 -11.67
C LEU A 117 -10.83 4.58 -11.10
N VAL A 118 -11.93 4.15 -10.46
CA VAL A 118 -12.04 2.79 -9.88
C VAL A 118 -11.90 1.72 -10.96
N GLY A 119 -12.51 1.91 -12.12
CA GLY A 119 -12.35 0.99 -13.26
C GLY A 119 -10.89 0.86 -13.71
N LEU A 120 -10.16 1.96 -13.76
CA LEU A 120 -8.73 1.97 -14.09
C LEU A 120 -7.90 1.30 -12.98
N GLN A 121 -8.21 1.57 -11.70
CA GLN A 121 -7.54 0.92 -10.58
C GLN A 121 -7.71 -0.61 -10.63
N LEU A 122 -8.93 -1.10 -10.87
CA LEU A 122 -9.19 -2.54 -11.00
C LEU A 122 -8.47 -3.14 -12.21
N ALA A 123 -8.47 -2.44 -13.36
CA ALA A 123 -7.77 -2.87 -14.57
C ALA A 123 -6.24 -2.97 -14.38
N LEU A 124 -5.66 -2.16 -13.51
CA LEU A 124 -4.24 -2.20 -13.17
C LEU A 124 -3.93 -3.21 -12.06
N THR A 125 -4.82 -3.35 -11.07
CA THR A 125 -4.59 -4.21 -9.90
C THR A 125 -4.48 -5.68 -10.28
N VAL A 126 -5.35 -6.18 -11.16
CA VAL A 126 -5.36 -7.61 -11.52
C VAL A 126 -4.07 -8.01 -12.26
N PRO A 127 -3.65 -7.33 -13.34
CA PRO A 127 -2.39 -7.67 -14.01
C PRO A 127 -1.16 -7.49 -13.10
N TRP A 128 -1.14 -6.45 -12.27
CA TRP A 128 -0.09 -6.25 -11.28
C TRP A 128 0.02 -7.44 -10.33
N PHE A 129 -1.10 -7.86 -9.73
CA PHE A 129 -1.12 -8.97 -8.79
C PHE A 129 -0.65 -10.29 -9.44
N LEU A 130 -1.12 -10.58 -10.66
CA LEU A 130 -0.69 -11.76 -11.41
C LEU A 130 0.81 -11.73 -11.74
N THR A 131 1.33 -10.56 -12.13
CA THR A 131 2.76 -10.40 -12.42
C THR A 131 3.60 -10.50 -11.16
N LEU A 132 3.10 -9.99 -10.03
CA LEU A 132 3.75 -10.14 -8.73
C LEU A 132 3.81 -11.61 -8.30
N LEU A 133 2.70 -12.35 -8.41
CA LEU A 133 2.67 -13.79 -8.14
C LEU A 133 3.65 -14.55 -9.04
N LEU A 134 3.69 -14.22 -10.33
CA LEU A 134 4.69 -14.79 -11.24
C LEU A 134 6.12 -14.52 -10.75
N THR A 135 6.40 -13.28 -10.30
CA THR A 135 7.74 -12.92 -9.77
C THR A 135 8.08 -13.74 -8.53
N VAL A 136 7.11 -13.96 -7.63
CA VAL A 136 7.30 -14.84 -6.45
C VAL A 136 7.64 -16.27 -6.89
N PHE A 137 6.90 -16.85 -7.83
CA PHE A 137 7.22 -18.20 -8.35
C PHE A 137 8.61 -18.26 -8.99
N LEU A 138 8.97 -17.25 -9.79
CA LEU A 138 10.27 -17.19 -10.44
C LEU A 138 11.41 -17.00 -9.44
N SER A 139 11.18 -16.36 -8.29
CA SER A 139 12.21 -16.13 -7.27
C SER A 139 12.77 -17.46 -6.71
N PHE A 140 11.91 -18.48 -6.57
CA PHE A 140 12.29 -19.81 -6.10
C PHE A 140 12.84 -20.75 -7.19
N SER A 141 12.83 -20.34 -8.45
CA SER A 141 13.28 -21.16 -9.57
C SER A 141 14.74 -20.86 -9.91
N GLU A 142 15.45 -21.83 -10.52
CA GLU A 142 16.81 -21.66 -11.04
C GLU A 142 16.86 -20.99 -12.43
N ILE A 143 15.86 -20.20 -12.76
CA ILE A 143 15.77 -19.51 -14.05
C ILE A 143 16.75 -18.32 -14.09
N SER A 144 17.11 -17.91 -15.32
CA SER A 144 17.99 -16.77 -15.57
C SER A 144 17.56 -15.53 -14.79
N ILE A 145 18.52 -14.85 -14.17
CA ILE A 145 18.32 -13.61 -13.43
C ILE A 145 17.60 -12.52 -14.27
N TRP A 146 17.85 -12.48 -15.58
CA TRP A 146 17.22 -11.53 -16.48
C TRP A 146 15.70 -11.68 -16.56
N ILE A 147 15.21 -12.94 -16.52
CA ILE A 147 13.76 -13.22 -16.52
C ILE A 147 13.15 -12.77 -15.18
N LYS A 148 13.84 -13.05 -14.06
CA LYS A 148 13.41 -12.60 -12.72
C LYS A 148 13.33 -11.06 -12.65
N MET A 149 14.38 -10.38 -13.11
CA MET A 149 14.42 -8.92 -13.16
C MET A 149 13.35 -8.34 -14.08
N LEU A 150 13.12 -8.92 -15.24
CA LEU A 150 12.08 -8.47 -16.18
C LEU A 150 10.69 -8.59 -15.55
N SER A 151 10.40 -9.72 -14.89
CA SER A 151 9.12 -9.94 -14.20
C SER A 151 8.91 -8.92 -13.08
N LEU A 152 9.93 -8.68 -12.24
CA LEU A 152 9.88 -7.68 -11.17
C LEU A 152 9.69 -6.26 -11.72
N THR A 153 10.41 -5.92 -12.80
CA THR A 153 10.27 -4.61 -13.45
C THR A 153 8.87 -4.43 -14.04
N ALA A 154 8.30 -5.47 -14.65
CA ALA A 154 6.94 -5.43 -15.16
C ALA A 154 5.91 -5.23 -14.02
N ALA A 155 6.06 -5.95 -12.90
CA ALA A 155 5.22 -5.76 -11.72
C ALA A 155 5.35 -4.32 -11.16
N THR A 156 6.56 -3.80 -11.04
CA THR A 156 6.81 -2.42 -10.59
C THR A 156 6.20 -1.39 -11.53
N ALA A 157 6.34 -1.56 -12.84
CA ALA A 157 5.79 -0.65 -13.84
C ALA A 157 4.26 -0.61 -13.84
N MET A 158 3.61 -1.74 -13.53
CA MET A 158 2.15 -1.80 -13.36
C MET A 158 1.68 -1.20 -12.03
N PHE A 159 2.48 -1.35 -10.98
CA PHE A 159 2.16 -0.81 -9.66
C PHE A 159 2.33 0.71 -9.56
N ALA A 160 3.28 1.28 -10.30
CA ALA A 160 3.59 2.70 -10.22
C ALA A 160 2.40 3.63 -10.56
N PRO A 161 1.65 3.46 -11.66
CA PRO A 161 0.45 4.26 -11.91
C PRO A 161 -0.67 3.97 -10.89
N LEU A 162 -0.82 2.73 -10.42
CA LEU A 162 -1.78 2.37 -9.37
C LEU A 162 -1.49 3.13 -8.07
N LEU A 163 -0.22 3.13 -7.63
CA LEU A 163 0.21 3.88 -6.46
C LEU A 163 0.03 5.40 -6.68
N GLY A 164 0.35 5.90 -7.87
CA GLY A 164 0.12 7.31 -8.23
C GLY A 164 -1.35 7.72 -8.07
N ILE A 165 -2.30 6.90 -8.55
CA ILE A 165 -3.74 7.14 -8.37
C ILE A 165 -4.12 7.11 -6.89
N ILE A 166 -3.60 6.15 -6.11
CA ILE A 166 -3.86 6.07 -4.66
C ILE A 166 -3.40 7.36 -3.96
N LEU A 167 -2.20 7.85 -4.29
CA LEU A 167 -1.65 9.06 -3.68
C LEU A 167 -2.47 10.32 -4.01
N ILE A 168 -2.94 10.46 -5.26
CA ILE A 168 -3.80 11.59 -5.65
C ILE A 168 -5.15 11.50 -4.94
N ASN A 169 -5.70 10.30 -4.78
CA ASN A 169 -6.99 10.08 -4.14
C ASN A 169 -6.98 10.33 -2.63
N MET A 170 -5.83 10.28 -1.99
CA MET A 170 -5.71 10.54 -0.54
C MET A 170 -5.48 12.03 -0.25
N ASP A 171 -4.33 12.51 -0.47
CA ASP A 171 -3.74 13.85 -0.40
C ASP A 171 -2.31 13.65 -0.90
N GLU A 172 -2.03 14.10 -2.09
CA GLU A 172 -0.75 13.79 -2.73
C GLU A 172 0.45 14.37 -1.96
N ASN A 173 0.28 15.46 -1.20
CA ASN A 173 1.37 16.01 -0.39
C ASN A 173 1.65 15.12 0.82
N ASP A 174 0.61 14.63 1.49
CA ASP A 174 0.78 13.69 2.59
C ASP A 174 1.29 12.34 2.07
N GLY A 175 0.83 11.88 0.90
CA GLY A 175 1.38 10.71 0.21
C GLY A 175 2.88 10.84 -0.09
N LEU A 176 3.32 11.97 -0.64
CA LEU A 176 4.73 12.24 -0.90
C LEU A 176 5.57 12.32 0.40
N ARG A 177 4.98 12.78 1.51
CA ARG A 177 5.63 12.73 2.83
C ARG A 177 5.83 11.29 3.30
N MET A 178 4.84 10.41 3.08
CA MET A 178 4.98 8.99 3.42
C MET A 178 6.04 8.30 2.59
N ILE A 179 6.16 8.59 1.30
CA ILE A 179 7.28 8.10 0.47
C ILE A 179 8.62 8.52 1.09
N LYS A 180 8.78 9.81 1.46
CA LYS A 180 10.01 10.30 2.09
C LYS A 180 10.30 9.60 3.42
N LEU A 181 9.26 9.41 4.25
CA LEU A 181 9.39 8.71 5.54
C LEU A 181 9.77 7.24 5.32
N THR A 182 9.16 6.55 4.35
CA THR A 182 9.49 5.17 3.99
C THR A 182 10.95 5.05 3.57
N VAL A 183 11.43 5.94 2.70
CA VAL A 183 12.85 5.96 2.29
C VAL A 183 13.78 6.19 3.48
N LEU A 184 13.44 7.13 4.37
CA LEU A 184 14.23 7.39 5.58
C LEU A 184 14.27 6.16 6.50
N LEU A 185 13.11 5.53 6.77
CA LEU A 185 13.03 4.34 7.61
C LEU A 185 13.80 3.18 7.00
N THR A 186 13.69 2.96 5.68
CA THR A 186 14.46 1.95 4.95
C THR A 186 15.97 2.18 5.12
N PHE A 187 16.41 3.42 4.99
CA PHE A 187 17.84 3.76 5.18
C PHE A 187 18.31 3.52 6.61
N VAL A 188 17.53 3.94 7.60
CA VAL A 188 17.84 3.71 9.02
C VAL A 188 17.90 2.22 9.34
N THR A 189 16.91 1.45 8.87
CA THR A 189 16.88 -0.02 9.10
C THR A 189 18.03 -0.72 8.39
N ALA A 190 18.45 -0.23 7.20
CA ALA A 190 19.63 -0.76 6.51
C ALA A 190 20.90 -0.56 7.35
N ILE A 191 21.13 0.64 7.89
CA ILE A 191 22.30 0.91 8.74
C ILE A 191 22.26 0.03 9.98
N VAL A 192 21.12 -0.03 10.69
CA VAL A 192 21.00 -0.82 11.91
C VAL A 192 21.10 -2.31 11.62
N GLY A 193 20.41 -2.83 10.61
CA GLY A 193 20.42 -4.25 10.24
C GLY A 193 21.81 -4.75 9.82
N MET A 194 22.59 -3.93 9.11
CA MET A 194 23.90 -4.33 8.62
C MET A 194 25.04 -4.08 9.62
N TYR A 195 24.97 -3.00 10.41
CA TYR A 195 26.15 -2.52 11.15
C TYR A 195 26.00 -2.50 12.68
N SER A 196 24.83 -2.82 13.24
CA SER A 196 24.65 -2.82 14.70
C SER A 196 25.38 -3.96 15.42
N GLY A 197 25.79 -5.00 14.71
CA GLY A 197 26.33 -6.21 15.32
C GLY A 197 25.29 -7.08 16.06
N ILE A 198 24.01 -6.71 16.00
CA ILE A 198 22.90 -7.47 16.59
C ILE A 198 22.46 -8.54 15.60
N ASP A 199 22.26 -9.77 16.09
CA ASP A 199 21.68 -10.84 15.30
C ASP A 199 20.14 -10.75 15.33
N PHE A 200 19.56 -10.37 14.20
CA PHE A 200 18.11 -10.28 14.01
C PHE A 200 17.48 -11.56 13.44
N SER A 201 18.21 -12.68 13.31
CA SER A 201 17.72 -13.92 12.70
C SER A 201 16.45 -14.47 13.36
N ALA A 202 16.34 -14.30 14.69
CA ALA A 202 15.15 -14.72 15.44
C ALA A 202 13.87 -13.98 14.99
N LEU A 203 13.98 -12.76 14.45
CA LEU A 203 12.83 -12.00 13.96
C LEU A 203 12.12 -12.74 12.82
N GLY A 204 12.84 -13.44 11.95
CA GLY A 204 12.25 -14.19 10.84
C GLY A 204 11.14 -15.16 11.27
N TYR A 205 11.26 -15.78 12.44
CA TYR A 205 10.24 -16.67 12.99
C TYR A 205 9.15 -15.91 13.76
N ILE A 206 9.54 -14.90 14.53
CA ILE A 206 8.61 -14.13 15.37
C ILE A 206 7.65 -13.32 14.51
N LEU A 207 8.13 -12.76 13.40
CA LEU A 207 7.35 -11.88 12.52
C LEU A 207 6.29 -12.60 11.68
N ILE A 208 6.31 -13.93 11.63
CA ILE A 208 5.24 -14.72 10.98
C ILE A 208 3.89 -14.47 11.66
N ILE A 209 3.88 -14.28 12.99
CA ILE A 209 2.63 -14.06 13.75
C ILE A 209 2.00 -12.69 13.38
N PRO A 210 2.71 -11.54 13.54
CA PRO A 210 2.13 -10.25 13.14
C PRO A 210 1.78 -10.18 11.65
N LEU A 211 2.55 -10.81 10.76
CA LEU A 211 2.21 -10.91 9.35
C LEU A 211 0.89 -11.66 9.14
N GLY A 212 0.70 -12.80 9.82
CA GLY A 212 -0.55 -13.56 9.78
C GLY A 212 -1.76 -12.73 10.27
N ILE A 213 -1.56 -11.90 11.31
CA ILE A 213 -2.58 -10.96 11.79
C ILE A 213 -2.91 -9.92 10.72
N LEU A 214 -1.90 -9.31 10.08
CA LEU A 214 -2.10 -8.32 9.01
C LEU A 214 -2.83 -8.91 7.81
N VAL A 215 -2.41 -10.08 7.33
CA VAL A 215 -3.06 -10.76 6.21
C VAL A 215 -4.53 -11.07 6.55
N THR A 216 -4.79 -11.57 7.76
CA THR A 216 -6.17 -11.85 8.23
C THR A 216 -6.98 -10.57 8.32
N TRP A 217 -6.40 -9.48 8.85
CA TRP A 217 -7.05 -8.19 8.93
C TRP A 217 -7.40 -7.64 7.55
N ASN A 218 -6.45 -7.64 6.61
CA ASN A 218 -6.67 -7.17 5.24
C ASN A 218 -7.74 -8.00 4.53
N PHE A 219 -7.76 -9.32 4.73
CA PHE A 219 -8.80 -10.19 4.21
C PHE A 219 -10.18 -9.85 4.80
N LEU A 220 -10.27 -9.68 6.12
CA LEU A 220 -11.51 -9.30 6.79
C LEU A 220 -12.00 -7.90 6.39
N SER A 221 -11.10 -6.98 6.09
CA SER A 221 -11.44 -5.61 5.68
C SER A 221 -12.16 -5.53 4.33
N ILE A 222 -12.07 -6.59 3.51
CA ILE A 222 -12.83 -6.73 2.26
C ILE A 222 -14.33 -6.91 2.56
N PHE A 223 -14.66 -7.63 3.64
CA PHE A 223 -16.03 -7.99 3.99
C PHE A 223 -16.63 -7.08 5.06
N TYR A 224 -15.78 -6.47 5.90
CA TYR A 224 -16.20 -5.66 7.03
C TYR A 224 -15.67 -4.24 6.93
N ASN A 225 -16.55 -3.27 7.01
CA ASN A 225 -16.14 -1.85 7.03
C ASN A 225 -15.74 -1.44 8.45
N PHE A 226 -14.45 -1.52 8.74
CA PHE A 226 -13.91 -1.10 10.03
C PHE A 226 -13.87 0.41 10.19
N SER A 227 -14.01 0.91 11.42
CA SER A 227 -13.90 2.33 11.71
C SER A 227 -12.49 2.86 11.39
N SER A 228 -12.39 4.14 10.99
CA SER A 228 -11.12 4.80 10.63
C SER A 228 -10.05 4.65 11.70
N TRP A 229 -10.43 4.71 13.00
CA TRP A 229 -9.47 4.52 14.09
C TRP A 229 -8.83 3.12 14.08
N LYS A 230 -9.63 2.08 13.82
CA LYS A 230 -9.14 0.69 13.75
C LYS A 230 -8.20 0.51 12.55
N LYS A 231 -8.54 1.07 11.40
CA LYS A 231 -7.69 1.05 10.20
C LYS A 231 -6.34 1.73 10.49
N ARG A 232 -6.35 2.94 11.05
CA ARG A 232 -5.12 3.64 11.44
C ARG A 232 -4.27 2.86 12.44
N ALA A 233 -4.88 2.27 13.46
CA ALA A 233 -4.17 1.44 14.45
C ALA A 233 -3.50 0.22 13.79
N MET A 234 -4.17 -0.43 12.84
CA MET A 234 -3.60 -1.54 12.07
C MET A 234 -2.50 -1.08 11.13
N GLY A 235 -2.64 0.05 10.46
CA GLY A 235 -1.57 0.64 9.67
C GLY A 235 -0.31 0.94 10.50
N PHE A 236 -0.44 1.49 11.71
CA PHE A 236 0.71 1.64 12.62
C PHE A 236 1.31 0.31 13.03
N PHE A 237 0.49 -0.69 13.35
CA PHE A 237 0.96 -2.04 13.68
C PHE A 237 1.70 -2.67 12.50
N GLY A 238 1.16 -2.54 11.30
CA GLY A 238 1.77 -3.02 10.05
C GLY A 238 3.09 -2.31 9.76
N ALA A 239 3.14 -0.99 9.87
CA ALA A 239 4.37 -0.22 9.68
C ALA A 239 5.50 -0.68 10.63
N ILE A 240 5.20 -0.88 11.91
CA ILE A 240 6.15 -1.42 12.88
C ILE A 240 6.61 -2.83 12.47
N THR A 241 5.69 -3.67 12.04
CA THR A 241 6.00 -5.03 11.58
C THR A 241 6.97 -5.02 10.40
N PHE A 242 6.73 -4.19 9.38
CA PHE A 242 7.60 -4.13 8.21
C PHE A 242 8.94 -3.42 8.49
N ILE A 243 9.02 -2.51 9.46
CA ILE A 243 10.31 -2.01 9.97
C ILE A 243 11.17 -3.17 10.52
N PHE A 244 10.57 -4.09 11.27
CA PHE A 244 11.29 -5.27 11.78
C PHE A 244 11.65 -6.27 10.68
N TYR A 245 10.80 -6.45 9.65
CA TYR A 245 11.15 -7.24 8.46
C TYR A 245 12.36 -6.65 7.74
N LEU A 246 12.40 -5.33 7.53
CA LEU A 246 13.53 -4.66 6.91
C LEU A 246 14.82 -4.84 7.74
N LEU A 247 14.74 -4.75 9.07
CA LEU A 247 15.91 -5.05 9.95
C LEU A 247 16.39 -6.49 9.74
N PHE A 248 15.48 -7.45 9.70
CA PHE A 248 15.80 -8.86 9.46
C PHE A 248 16.44 -9.07 8.07
N ASP A 249 15.88 -8.50 7.02
CA ASP A 249 16.39 -8.70 5.66
C ASP A 249 17.75 -8.04 5.44
N PHE A 250 17.98 -6.84 5.97
CA PHE A 250 19.31 -6.23 5.91
C PHE A 250 20.33 -6.97 6.76
N ASN A 251 19.94 -7.53 7.90
CA ASN A 251 20.81 -8.40 8.69
C ASN A 251 21.14 -9.70 7.96
N ARG A 252 20.13 -10.34 7.31
CA ARG A 252 20.32 -11.50 6.44
C ARG A 252 21.29 -11.20 5.30
N LEU A 253 21.19 -10.01 4.69
CA LEU A 253 22.10 -9.57 3.62
C LEU A 253 23.56 -9.52 4.16
N GLN A 254 23.76 -8.93 5.33
CA GLN A 254 25.08 -8.88 5.98
C GLN A 254 25.62 -10.29 6.25
N GLN A 255 24.83 -11.16 6.88
CA GLN A 255 25.25 -12.53 7.23
C GLN A 255 25.61 -13.36 5.99
N GLN A 256 24.83 -13.26 4.90
CA GLN A 256 25.14 -13.96 3.65
C GLN A 256 26.42 -13.43 3.00
N SER A 257 26.65 -12.12 3.07
CA SER A 257 27.90 -11.51 2.59
C SER A 257 29.11 -11.97 3.39
N ASP A 258 28.99 -12.03 4.74
CA ASP A 258 30.06 -12.49 5.63
C ASP A 258 30.36 -13.98 5.45
N ALA A 259 29.34 -14.77 5.09
CA ALA A 259 29.49 -16.18 4.71
C ALA A 259 30.13 -16.37 3.32
N GLY A 260 30.52 -15.30 2.63
CA GLY A 260 31.16 -15.35 1.31
C GLY A 260 30.21 -15.66 0.15
N VAL A 261 28.88 -15.62 0.38
CA VAL A 261 27.90 -15.80 -0.69
C VAL A 261 27.92 -14.57 -1.62
N ASN A 262 28.13 -14.80 -2.91
CA ASN A 262 28.21 -13.73 -3.90
C ASN A 262 27.63 -14.14 -5.25
N ASN A 263 26.32 -14.45 -5.29
CA ASN A 263 25.64 -14.81 -6.54
C ASN A 263 24.39 -13.96 -6.77
N TRP A 264 23.94 -13.86 -8.03
CA TRP A 264 22.79 -13.06 -8.41
C TRP A 264 21.45 -13.63 -7.92
N ASN A 265 21.32 -14.95 -7.73
CA ASN A 265 20.06 -15.54 -7.27
C ASN A 265 19.80 -15.13 -5.81
N THR A 266 20.78 -15.28 -4.92
CA THR A 266 20.67 -14.82 -3.51
C THR A 266 20.45 -13.31 -3.45
N ALA A 267 21.16 -12.53 -4.29
CA ALA A 267 20.95 -11.08 -4.37
C ALA A 267 19.52 -10.72 -4.80
N PHE A 268 18.95 -11.46 -5.75
CA PHE A 268 17.58 -11.24 -6.17
C PHE A 268 16.58 -11.60 -5.08
N GLU A 269 16.73 -12.74 -4.41
CA GLU A 269 15.83 -13.15 -3.32
C GLU A 269 15.79 -12.10 -2.20
N ILE A 270 16.96 -11.67 -1.71
CA ILE A 270 17.04 -10.68 -0.65
C ILE A 270 16.55 -9.30 -1.14
N GLY A 271 16.97 -8.88 -2.34
CA GLY A 271 16.57 -7.60 -2.89
C GLY A 271 15.07 -7.52 -3.19
N PHE A 272 14.45 -8.62 -3.62
CA PHE A 272 13.01 -8.73 -3.83
C PHE A 272 12.24 -8.70 -2.49
N SER A 273 12.74 -9.40 -1.45
CA SER A 273 12.17 -9.33 -0.11
C SER A 273 12.17 -7.89 0.43
N ILE A 274 13.33 -7.22 0.41
CA ILE A 274 13.47 -5.81 0.81
C ILE A 274 12.51 -4.90 0.02
N TYR A 275 12.39 -5.12 -1.31
CA TYR A 275 11.48 -4.35 -2.16
C TYR A 275 10.03 -4.49 -1.70
N LEU A 276 9.58 -5.73 -1.42
CA LEU A 276 8.21 -5.98 -0.92
C LEU A 276 7.98 -5.34 0.45
N ASP A 277 8.95 -5.44 1.35
CA ASP A 277 8.84 -4.86 2.69
C ASP A 277 8.77 -3.32 2.66
N VAL A 278 9.52 -2.68 1.76
CA VAL A 278 9.44 -1.23 1.57
C VAL A 278 8.07 -0.80 1.01
N ILE A 279 7.52 -1.56 0.05
CA ILE A 279 6.17 -1.28 -0.48
C ILE A 279 5.12 -1.46 0.60
N ASN A 280 5.17 -2.57 1.34
CA ASN A 280 4.23 -2.83 2.41
C ASN A 280 4.33 -1.78 3.52
N LEU A 281 5.56 -1.39 3.93
CA LEU A 281 5.77 -0.29 4.86
C LEU A 281 5.11 1.01 4.37
N LEU A 282 5.26 1.35 3.09
CA LEU A 282 4.62 2.53 2.51
C LEU A 282 3.09 2.43 2.59
N LEU A 283 2.51 1.30 2.18
CA LEU A 283 1.06 1.10 2.19
C LEU A 283 0.48 1.18 3.60
N GLU A 284 1.15 0.58 4.59
CA GLU A 284 0.75 0.64 6.00
C GLU A 284 0.88 2.06 6.59
N LEU A 285 1.91 2.82 6.21
CA LEU A 285 2.05 4.22 6.58
C LEU A 285 0.95 5.09 5.98
N LEU A 286 0.55 4.83 4.73
CA LEU A 286 -0.58 5.50 4.09
C LEU A 286 -1.90 5.16 4.80
N GLU A 287 -2.14 3.89 5.17
CA GLU A 287 -3.33 3.48 5.94
C GLU A 287 -3.36 4.11 7.34
N ALA A 288 -2.21 4.23 8.00
CA ALA A 288 -2.10 4.88 9.30
C ALA A 288 -2.48 6.37 9.27
N MET A 289 -2.31 7.03 8.13
CA MET A 289 -2.67 8.45 7.96
C MET A 289 -4.11 8.67 7.51
N GLY A 290 -4.68 7.79 6.69
CA GLY A 290 -6.06 7.86 6.18
C GLY A 290 -7.07 7.57 7.26
#